data_b9bba3563771c2fa467a8e203f176aee
#
_entry.id   b9bba3563771c2fa467a8e203f176aee
#
_cell.length_a   1.000
_cell.length_b   1.000
_cell.length_c   1.000
_cell.angle_alpha   90.00
_cell.angle_beta   90.00
_cell.angle_gamma   90.00
#
_symmetry.space_group_name_H-M   'P 1'
#
loop_
_entity.id
_entity.type
_entity.pdbx_description
1 polymer ?
#
loop_
_entity_poly.entity_id
_entity_poly.type
_entity_poly.pdbx_seq_one_letter_code
_entity_poly.pdbx_strand_id
1 'polypeptide(L)'
;YQLSSEARADFITLFNAVPLEGAATQEEHLARIEEAWSERGIQVDSAKGMSLIEVYLHSPLDGVRFVGHTGVLMETEDGLLFVEKYGPAGPFQATKFESRNALEHYLLARPDLYGDETELPPIVLENGKMMEIS
;
A
#
# COMPACT_ATOMS: atom_id res chain seq x y z
N TYR A 1 16.22 -15.36 9.15
CA TYR A 1 15.24 -15.70 8.11
C TYR A 1 15.66 -15.09 6.78
N GLN A 2 15.74 -15.91 5.76
CA GLN A 2 16.09 -15.47 4.42
C GLN A 2 14.92 -15.73 3.46
N LEU A 3 14.59 -14.71 2.67
CA LEU A 3 13.61 -14.87 1.62
C LEU A 3 14.20 -15.68 0.46
N SER A 4 13.34 -16.45 -0.22
CA SER A 4 13.74 -17.12 -1.46
C SER A 4 14.10 -16.06 -2.51
N SER A 5 14.84 -16.45 -3.55
CA SER A 5 15.19 -15.54 -4.64
C SER A 5 13.95 -14.99 -5.32
N GLU A 6 12.91 -15.80 -5.49
CA GLU A 6 11.64 -15.37 -6.10
C GLU A 6 10.91 -14.36 -5.22
N ALA A 7 10.79 -14.64 -3.91
CA ALA A 7 10.13 -13.74 -2.98
C ALA A 7 10.86 -12.40 -2.89
N ARG A 8 12.19 -12.43 -2.94
CA ARG A 8 13.00 -11.22 -2.93
C ARG A 8 12.78 -10.39 -4.19
N ALA A 9 12.73 -11.05 -5.35
CA ALA A 9 12.49 -10.37 -6.62
C ALA A 9 11.09 -9.73 -6.63
N ASP A 10 10.08 -10.44 -6.16
CA ASP A 10 8.72 -9.94 -6.06
C ASP A 10 8.65 -8.72 -5.13
N PHE A 11 9.32 -8.80 -3.99
CA PHE A 11 9.37 -7.70 -3.03
C PHE A 11 10.01 -6.45 -3.63
N ILE A 12 11.12 -6.62 -4.34
CA ILE A 12 11.80 -5.50 -5.01
C ILE A 12 10.90 -4.92 -6.10
N THR A 13 10.26 -5.78 -6.88
CA THR A 13 9.39 -5.36 -7.99
C THR A 13 8.18 -4.56 -7.48
N LEU A 14 7.69 -4.88 -6.29
CA LEU A 14 6.58 -4.16 -5.67
C LEU A 14 6.86 -2.65 -5.57
N PHE A 15 8.10 -2.27 -5.32
CA PHE A 15 8.48 -0.86 -5.14
C PHE A 15 8.81 -0.15 -6.44
N ASN A 16 8.78 -0.84 -7.59
CA ASN A 16 8.97 -0.17 -8.87
C ASN A 16 7.77 0.72 -9.17
N ALA A 17 8.04 1.94 -9.62
CA ALA A 17 6.99 2.90 -9.94
C ALA A 17 6.05 2.37 -11.03
N VAL A 18 4.79 2.78 -10.95
CA VAL A 18 3.75 2.42 -11.91
C VAL A 18 3.50 3.61 -12.83
N PRO A 19 3.80 3.51 -14.14
CA PRO A 19 3.57 4.60 -15.07
C PRO A 19 2.08 4.91 -15.24
N LEU A 20 1.76 6.21 -15.32
CA LEU A 20 0.38 6.69 -15.39
C LEU A 20 0.05 7.33 -16.74
N GLU A 21 0.85 7.12 -17.78
CA GLU A 21 0.62 7.71 -19.07
C GLU A 21 -0.81 7.44 -19.56
N GLY A 22 -1.56 8.52 -19.81
CA GLY A 22 -2.95 8.42 -20.23
C GLY A 22 -3.95 8.19 -19.12
N ALA A 23 -3.52 8.08 -17.85
CA ALA A 23 -4.40 7.89 -16.70
C ALA A 23 -4.47 9.19 -15.89
N ALA A 24 -5.68 9.73 -15.70
CA ALA A 24 -5.88 11.00 -15.04
C ALA A 24 -6.74 10.95 -13.77
N THR A 25 -7.50 9.88 -13.59
CA THR A 25 -8.40 9.74 -12.44
C THR A 25 -7.89 8.70 -11.44
N GLN A 26 -8.44 8.72 -10.22
CA GLN A 26 -8.11 7.72 -9.20
C GLN A 26 -8.41 6.30 -9.68
N GLU A 27 -9.55 6.11 -10.33
CA GLU A 27 -9.95 4.80 -10.85
C GLU A 27 -8.99 4.32 -11.94
N GLU A 28 -8.54 5.22 -12.80
CA GLU A 28 -7.57 4.89 -13.83
C GLU A 28 -6.21 4.56 -13.22
N HIS A 29 -5.80 5.30 -12.17
CA HIS A 29 -4.57 5.02 -11.46
C HIS A 29 -4.63 3.63 -10.79
N LEU A 30 -5.75 3.31 -10.15
CA LEU A 30 -5.94 1.99 -9.54
C LEU A 30 -5.83 0.88 -10.60
N ALA A 31 -6.47 1.07 -11.75
CA ALA A 31 -6.41 0.10 -12.84
C ALA A 31 -4.98 -0.12 -13.31
N ARG A 32 -4.18 0.94 -13.40
CA ARG A 32 -2.76 0.82 -13.78
C ARG A 32 -1.95 0.05 -12.75
N ILE A 33 -2.23 0.26 -11.46
CA ILE A 33 -1.57 -0.48 -10.39
C ILE A 33 -1.92 -1.96 -10.49
N GLU A 34 -3.19 -2.29 -10.64
CA GLU A 34 -3.64 -3.68 -10.76
C GLU A 34 -3.04 -4.36 -11.98
N GLU A 35 -3.00 -3.67 -13.11
CA GLU A 35 -2.39 -4.16 -14.33
C GLU A 35 -0.88 -4.42 -14.13
N ALA A 36 -0.19 -3.48 -13.46
CA ALA A 36 1.23 -3.63 -13.17
C ALA A 36 1.51 -4.85 -12.29
N TRP A 37 0.69 -5.07 -11.27
CA TRP A 37 0.82 -6.25 -10.42
C TRP A 37 0.65 -7.54 -11.22
N SER A 38 -0.34 -7.56 -12.10
CA SER A 38 -0.59 -8.71 -12.97
C SER A 38 0.57 -8.96 -13.93
N GLU A 39 1.04 -7.94 -14.61
CA GLU A 39 2.15 -8.05 -15.57
C GLU A 39 3.46 -8.45 -14.89
N ARG A 40 3.70 -7.96 -13.68
CA ARG A 40 4.92 -8.26 -12.92
C ARG A 40 4.85 -9.59 -12.19
N GLY A 41 3.69 -10.24 -12.20
CA GLY A 41 3.49 -11.50 -11.52
C GLY A 41 3.58 -11.39 -10.01
N ILE A 42 3.26 -10.22 -9.44
CA ILE A 42 3.30 -10.02 -8.00
C ILE A 42 2.12 -10.72 -7.36
N GLN A 43 2.39 -11.61 -6.45
CA GLN A 43 1.37 -12.30 -5.66
C GLN A 43 1.76 -12.22 -4.20
N VAL A 44 0.77 -11.92 -3.37
CA VAL A 44 0.96 -11.91 -1.93
C VAL A 44 0.22 -13.10 -1.36
N ASP A 45 0.96 -14.01 -0.77
CA ASP A 45 0.35 -15.14 -0.07
C ASP A 45 -0.31 -14.63 1.19
N SER A 46 -1.64 -14.72 1.23
CA SER A 46 -2.40 -14.33 2.41
C SER A 46 -2.13 -15.32 3.53
N ALA A 47 -1.24 -14.97 4.44
CA ALA A 47 -1.14 -15.72 5.68
C ALA A 47 -2.45 -15.55 6.43
N LYS A 48 -2.91 -16.60 7.11
CA LYS A 48 -4.20 -16.56 7.81
C LYS A 48 -4.22 -15.42 8.83
N GLY A 49 -5.17 -14.50 8.65
CA GLY A 49 -5.34 -13.37 9.54
C GLY A 49 -4.30 -12.26 9.37
N MET A 50 -3.48 -12.30 8.31
CA MET A 50 -2.48 -11.28 8.05
C MET A 50 -2.54 -10.82 6.60
N SER A 51 -2.32 -9.53 6.38
CA SER A 51 -2.26 -8.96 5.04
C SER A 51 -1.23 -7.83 4.95
N LEU A 52 -0.79 -7.56 3.73
CA LEU A 52 0.13 -6.48 3.45
C LEU A 52 -0.67 -5.26 3.01
N ILE A 53 -0.45 -4.14 3.70
CA ILE A 53 -1.06 -2.86 3.33
C ILE A 53 -0.04 -2.06 2.54
N GLU A 54 -0.41 -1.58 1.36
CA GLU A 54 0.41 -0.71 0.53
C GLU A 54 -0.28 0.63 0.36
N VAL A 55 0.48 1.71 0.56
CA VAL A 55 -0.01 3.06 0.29
C VAL A 55 0.73 3.59 -0.93
N TYR A 56 0.00 3.76 -2.02
CA TYR A 56 0.55 4.29 -3.27
C TYR A 56 0.38 5.79 -3.32
N LEU A 57 1.50 6.49 -3.44
CA LEU A 57 1.53 7.94 -3.55
C LEU A 57 1.56 8.34 -5.03
N HIS A 58 1.13 9.56 -5.30
CA HIS A 58 1.10 10.12 -6.65
C HIS A 58 2.24 11.11 -6.84
N SER A 59 3.02 10.94 -7.91
CA SER A 59 4.01 11.91 -8.32
C SER A 59 3.63 12.45 -9.70
N PRO A 60 2.92 13.60 -9.75
CA PRO A 60 2.53 14.18 -11.04
C PRO A 60 3.72 14.58 -11.90
N LEU A 61 4.80 15.04 -11.28
CA LEU A 61 6.01 15.46 -11.97
C LEU A 61 6.64 14.31 -12.74
N ASP A 62 6.67 13.12 -12.13
CA ASP A 62 7.24 11.92 -12.75
C ASP A 62 6.20 11.11 -13.51
N GLY A 63 4.93 11.44 -13.38
CA GLY A 63 3.84 10.72 -14.04
C GLY A 63 3.69 9.28 -13.55
N VAL A 64 3.83 9.05 -12.24
CA VAL A 64 3.80 7.70 -11.68
C VAL A 64 3.04 7.62 -10.35
N ARG A 65 2.62 6.41 -10.03
CA ARG A 65 2.27 6.00 -8.67
C ARG A 65 3.40 5.12 -8.14
N PHE A 66 3.73 5.28 -6.87
CA PHE A 66 4.78 4.51 -6.22
C PHE A 66 4.40 4.18 -4.79
N VAL A 67 4.93 3.07 -4.27
CA VAL A 67 4.68 2.67 -2.89
C VAL A 67 5.47 3.58 -1.97
N GLY A 68 4.77 4.42 -1.21
CA GLY A 68 5.38 5.34 -0.27
C GLY A 68 5.36 4.84 1.16
N HIS A 69 4.53 3.83 1.45
CA HIS A 69 4.42 3.27 2.79
C HIS A 69 3.84 1.87 2.73
N THR A 70 4.30 1.01 3.62
CA THR A 70 3.76 -0.34 3.78
C THR A 70 3.62 -0.67 5.25
N GLY A 71 2.72 -1.62 5.54
CA GLY A 71 2.57 -2.15 6.88
C GLY A 71 1.88 -3.51 6.83
N VAL A 72 1.81 -4.16 7.96
CA VAL A 72 1.15 -5.47 8.08
C VAL A 72 -0.09 -5.31 8.95
N LEU A 73 -1.22 -5.76 8.42
CA LEU A 73 -2.49 -5.77 9.13
C LEU A 73 -2.76 -7.17 9.65
N MET A 74 -3.03 -7.27 10.94
CA MET A 74 -3.33 -8.55 11.60
C MET A 74 -4.72 -8.52 12.20
N GLU A 75 -5.50 -9.57 11.93
CA GLU A 75 -6.80 -9.75 12.57
C GLU A 75 -6.59 -10.41 13.92
N THR A 76 -7.09 -9.80 14.98
CA THR A 76 -6.99 -10.30 16.35
C THR A 76 -8.38 -10.47 16.95
N GLU A 77 -8.47 -11.12 18.11
CA GLU A 77 -9.74 -11.28 18.81
C GLU A 77 -10.37 -9.94 19.19
N ASP A 78 -9.53 -8.93 19.41
CA ASP A 78 -9.95 -7.60 19.86
C ASP A 78 -10.12 -6.58 18.72
N GLY A 79 -9.98 -7.02 17.48
CA GLY A 79 -10.06 -6.13 16.31
C GLY A 79 -8.86 -6.24 15.41
N LEU A 80 -8.43 -5.13 14.83
CA LEU A 80 -7.33 -5.10 13.88
C LEU A 80 -6.09 -4.47 14.51
N LEU A 81 -4.93 -5.05 14.24
CA LEU A 81 -3.64 -4.51 14.66
C LEU A 81 -2.82 -4.20 13.42
N PHE A 82 -2.44 -2.93 13.26
CA PHE A 82 -1.61 -2.49 12.14
C PHE A 82 -0.19 -2.21 12.62
N VAL A 83 0.76 -2.93 12.04
CA VAL A 83 2.18 -2.80 12.39
C VAL A 83 2.91 -2.10 11.24
N GLU A 84 3.52 -0.98 11.53
CA GLU A 84 4.23 -0.17 10.55
C GLU A 84 5.55 0.33 11.12
N LYS A 85 6.48 0.64 10.23
CA LYS A 85 7.71 1.31 10.62
C LYS A 85 7.53 2.81 10.34
N TYR A 86 7.71 3.61 11.38
CA TYR A 86 7.50 5.05 11.28
C TYR A 86 8.75 5.74 10.77
N GLY A 87 8.89 5.75 9.43
CA GLY A 87 10.04 6.32 8.75
C GLY A 87 11.21 5.33 8.65
N PRO A 88 12.19 5.63 7.80
CA PRO A 88 13.32 4.71 7.53
C PRO A 88 14.17 4.40 8.76
N ALA A 89 14.31 5.35 9.66
CA ALA A 89 15.11 5.20 10.88
C ALA A 89 14.25 5.09 12.14
N GLY A 90 12.94 5.10 11.98
CA GLY A 90 12.03 5.07 13.13
C GLY A 90 11.78 3.67 13.67
N PRO A 91 11.19 3.59 14.85
CA PRO A 91 10.81 2.30 15.41
C PRO A 91 9.58 1.73 14.72
N PHE A 92 9.35 0.44 14.90
CA PHE A 92 8.08 -0.17 14.55
C PHE A 92 7.01 0.29 15.53
N GLN A 93 5.81 0.52 15.03
CA GLN A 93 4.67 0.94 15.81
C GLN A 93 3.50 0.02 15.52
N ALA A 94 2.79 -0.38 16.56
CA ALA A 94 1.59 -1.19 16.43
C ALA A 94 0.39 -0.39 16.94
N THR A 95 -0.61 -0.23 16.09
CA THR A 95 -1.81 0.56 16.40
C THR A 95 -3.05 -0.29 16.21
N LYS A 96 -3.98 -0.22 17.16
CA LYS A 96 -5.26 -0.94 17.07
C LYS A 96 -6.28 -0.09 16.33
N PHE A 97 -7.05 -0.75 15.48
CA PHE A 97 -8.17 -0.13 14.75
C PHE A 97 -9.42 -0.98 14.90
N GLU A 98 -10.56 -0.32 14.93
CA GLU A 98 -11.84 -1.01 15.02
C GLU A 98 -12.28 -1.63 13.69
N SER A 99 -11.82 -1.05 12.59
CA SER A 99 -12.22 -1.48 11.25
C SER A 99 -11.18 -1.08 10.21
N ARG A 100 -11.29 -1.66 9.02
CA ARG A 100 -10.48 -1.26 7.88
C ARG A 100 -10.76 0.18 7.45
N ASN A 101 -12.00 0.61 7.62
CA ASN A 101 -12.36 2.00 7.34
C ASN A 101 -11.58 2.98 8.23
N ALA A 102 -11.45 2.65 9.53
CA ALA A 102 -10.67 3.46 10.46
C ALA A 102 -9.20 3.50 10.08
N LEU A 103 -8.64 2.38 9.65
CA LEU A 103 -7.25 2.32 9.18
C LEU A 103 -7.07 3.19 7.93
N GLU A 104 -7.97 3.09 6.97
CA GLU A 104 -7.90 3.90 5.76
C GLU A 104 -7.94 5.39 6.08
N HIS A 105 -8.85 5.80 6.96
CA HIS A 105 -8.93 7.19 7.42
C HIS A 105 -7.62 7.66 8.06
N TYR A 106 -7.02 6.82 8.88
CA TYR A 106 -5.75 7.12 9.52
C TYR A 106 -4.65 7.36 8.49
N LEU A 107 -4.55 6.48 7.50
CA LEU A 107 -3.51 6.58 6.47
C LEU A 107 -3.75 7.77 5.54
N LEU A 108 -4.99 8.00 5.15
CA LEU A 108 -5.31 9.13 4.26
C LEU A 108 -5.20 10.49 4.94
N ALA A 109 -5.26 10.52 6.27
CA ALA A 109 -5.13 11.76 7.04
C ALA A 109 -3.70 12.12 7.42
N ARG A 110 -2.74 11.24 7.15
CA ARG A 110 -1.34 11.48 7.52
C ARG A 110 -0.69 12.49 6.59
N PRO A 111 -0.17 13.61 7.14
CA PRO A 111 0.48 14.62 6.31
C PRO A 111 1.78 14.16 5.65
N ASP A 112 2.46 13.18 6.23
CA ASP A 112 3.70 12.63 5.65
C ASP A 112 3.45 11.78 4.40
N LEU A 113 2.19 11.41 4.13
CA LEU A 113 1.80 10.64 2.95
C LEU A 113 1.12 11.50 1.88
N TYR A 114 1.15 12.81 2.05
CA TYR A 114 0.54 13.75 1.11
C TYR A 114 1.53 14.84 0.75
N GLY A 115 1.71 15.07 -0.53
CA GLY A 115 2.64 16.09 -1.00
C GLY A 115 2.00 17.47 -1.09
N ASP A 116 1.42 17.79 -2.23
CA ASP A 116 0.82 19.10 -2.47
C ASP A 116 -0.52 18.97 -3.21
N GLU A 117 -1.12 20.12 -3.54
CA GLU A 117 -2.44 20.19 -4.16
C GLU A 117 -2.49 19.60 -5.57
N THR A 118 -1.35 19.38 -6.22
CA THR A 118 -1.30 18.80 -7.56
C THR A 118 -1.42 17.30 -7.55
N GLU A 119 -1.21 16.67 -6.40
CA GLU A 119 -1.28 15.23 -6.26
C GLU A 119 -2.71 14.76 -6.03
N LEU A 120 -3.05 13.63 -6.63
CA LEU A 120 -4.28 12.95 -6.25
C LEU A 120 -4.06 12.25 -4.91
N PRO A 121 -5.14 12.00 -4.15
CA PRO A 121 -5.01 11.33 -2.85
C PRO A 121 -4.30 9.99 -2.94
N PRO A 122 -3.64 9.56 -1.86
CA PRO A 122 -3.03 8.24 -1.81
C PRO A 122 -4.06 7.14 -2.06
N ILE A 123 -3.60 6.02 -2.61
CA ILE A 123 -4.42 4.83 -2.80
C ILE A 123 -3.94 3.78 -1.82
N VAL A 124 -4.85 3.31 -0.97
CA VAL A 124 -4.54 2.31 0.06
C VAL A 124 -5.05 0.95 -0.41
N LEU A 125 -4.16 -0.01 -0.52
CA LEU A 125 -4.49 -1.35 -0.98
C LEU A 125 -4.15 -2.39 0.10
N GLU A 126 -4.88 -3.49 0.07
CA GLU A 126 -4.62 -4.66 0.92
C GLU A 126 -4.32 -5.83 -0.02
N ASN A 127 -3.10 -6.36 0.05
CA ASN A 127 -2.62 -7.40 -0.85
C ASN A 127 -2.82 -7.05 -2.33
N GLY A 128 -2.60 -5.77 -2.67
CA GLY A 128 -2.70 -5.28 -4.04
C GLY A 128 -4.11 -4.99 -4.55
N LYS A 129 -5.11 -5.04 -3.68
CA LYS A 129 -6.51 -4.78 -4.03
C LYS A 129 -7.12 -3.77 -3.07
N MET A 130 -8.20 -3.13 -3.49
CA MET A 130 -8.93 -2.24 -2.61
C MET A 130 -9.37 -2.98 -1.35
N MET A 131 -9.22 -2.34 -0.19
CA MET A 131 -9.72 -2.93 1.05
C MET A 131 -11.24 -3.02 1.02
N GLU A 132 -11.75 -4.14 1.53
CA GLU A 132 -13.19 -4.29 1.71
C GLU A 132 -13.61 -3.48 2.93
N ILE A 133 -14.24 -2.35 2.65
CA ILE A 133 -14.75 -1.46 3.69
C ILE A 133 -16.24 -1.74 3.82
N SER A 134 -16.60 -2.22 4.98
CA SER A 134 -17.99 -2.54 5.28
C SER A 134 -18.62 -1.48 6.17
#